data_bda6c471634f4e47a39ae52f609b976b
#
_entry.id   bda6c471634f4e47a39ae52f609b976b
#
_cell.length_a   1.000
_cell.length_b   1.000
_cell.length_c   1.000
_cell.angle_alpha   90.00
_cell.angle_beta   90.00
_cell.angle_gamma   90.00
#
_symmetry.space_group_name_H-M   'P 1'
#
loop_
_entity.id
_entity.type
_entity.pdbx_description
1 polymer ?
#
loop_
_entity_poly.entity_id
_entity_poly.type
_entity_poly.pdbx_seq_one_letter_code
_entity_poly.pdbx_strand_id
1 'polypeptide(L)'
;MKLNFENDYYRKEAFENSKKLNYENNNTSEDAFLLILKDIKKEDLSNLITLIQQTFIKKYNLNLTEDEAYEITQRDGLKLEYKKLLLELAYKCIDNGQHLGNNTILDGKINTSSWISHSLFEGRLCSQLALKDGLNPETAQKIGILHDYGRKYTHSFEHVIVGFEKLIDLGWNAEAIACLTHSFVNGNRCANNEPAEDGFYVDDAGSPQWEENTVKDDITKFLENYQYNEYDNILTIADLMATDKGIVSPFDRIEDIATRKKLDVKNRAYFIAEFTNKLNEFMGKVYKNNSKNEEPIKATKDVSLEQIMKKFKTVSDEFFEEYKTKGDRNIF
;
A
#
# COMPACT_ATOMS: atom_id res chain seq x y z
N MET A 1 -6.30 7.89 -22.99
CA MET A 1 -6.61 6.53 -23.45
C MET A 1 -7.90 6.13 -22.77
N LYS A 2 -9.03 6.04 -23.47
CA LYS A 2 -10.26 5.54 -22.86
C LYS A 2 -10.03 4.06 -22.62
N LEU A 3 -9.93 3.67 -21.38
CA LEU A 3 -9.94 2.27 -20.98
C LEU A 3 -11.30 1.69 -21.38
N ASN A 4 -11.28 0.73 -22.26
CA ASN A 4 -12.48 0.11 -22.81
C ASN A 4 -12.91 -0.98 -21.82
N PHE A 5 -13.84 -0.64 -20.94
CA PHE A 5 -14.34 -1.52 -19.89
C PHE A 5 -15.30 -2.61 -20.40
N GLU A 6 -15.20 -3.01 -21.66
CA GLU A 6 -16.09 -3.99 -22.30
C GLU A 6 -15.95 -5.43 -21.82
N ASN A 7 -15.15 -5.71 -20.78
CA ASN A 7 -14.98 -7.09 -20.30
C ASN A 7 -15.61 -7.35 -18.92
N ASP A 8 -16.93 -7.10 -18.79
CA ASP A 8 -17.73 -7.52 -17.63
C ASP A 8 -17.54 -9.00 -17.24
N TYR A 9 -17.18 -9.84 -18.22
CA TYR A 9 -16.94 -11.26 -17.99
C TYR A 9 -15.69 -11.50 -17.11
N TYR A 10 -14.55 -10.89 -17.44
CA TYR A 10 -13.32 -11.06 -16.67
C TYR A 10 -13.42 -10.45 -15.26
N ARG A 11 -14.14 -9.33 -15.12
CA ARG A 11 -14.40 -8.73 -13.80
C ARG A 11 -15.25 -9.66 -12.96
N LYS A 12 -16.34 -10.20 -13.52
CA LYS A 12 -17.22 -11.10 -12.81
C LYS A 12 -16.52 -12.40 -12.42
N GLU A 13 -15.68 -12.94 -13.28
CA GLU A 13 -14.87 -14.13 -13.01
C GLU A 13 -13.78 -13.85 -11.97
N ALA A 14 -13.10 -12.71 -12.04
CA ALA A 14 -12.15 -12.26 -11.04
C ALA A 14 -12.82 -12.06 -9.67
N PHE A 15 -14.01 -11.46 -9.63
CA PHE A 15 -14.79 -11.30 -8.41
C PHE A 15 -15.32 -12.63 -7.84
N GLU A 16 -15.76 -13.56 -8.65
CA GLU A 16 -16.17 -14.88 -8.19
C GLU A 16 -14.97 -15.71 -7.71
N ASN A 17 -13.82 -15.58 -8.36
CA ASN A 17 -12.58 -16.22 -7.92
C ASN A 17 -12.02 -15.56 -6.66
N SER A 18 -12.23 -14.28 -6.44
CA SER A 18 -11.80 -13.58 -5.21
C SER A 18 -12.48 -14.13 -3.95
N LYS A 19 -13.69 -14.68 -4.07
CA LYS A 19 -14.38 -15.37 -2.97
C LYS A 19 -13.68 -16.67 -2.54
N LYS A 20 -12.76 -17.18 -3.36
CA LYS A 20 -11.96 -18.38 -3.10
C LYS A 20 -10.48 -18.06 -2.96
N LEU A 21 -10.15 -16.88 -2.47
CA LEU A 21 -8.75 -16.45 -2.36
C LEU A 21 -7.94 -17.44 -1.55
N ASN A 22 -7.20 -18.22 -2.28
CA ASN A 22 -6.09 -18.97 -1.73
C ASN A 22 -4.88 -18.03 -1.82
N TYR A 23 -4.43 -17.47 -0.70
CA TYR A 23 -3.20 -16.66 -0.61
C TYR A 23 -1.93 -17.51 -0.87
N GLU A 24 -2.11 -18.79 -1.13
CA GLU A 24 -1.03 -19.72 -1.45
C GLU A 24 -0.75 -19.74 -2.96
N ASN A 25 -0.24 -18.64 -3.49
CA ASN A 25 0.48 -18.72 -4.76
C ASN A 25 1.95 -19.05 -4.47
N ASN A 26 2.61 -19.71 -5.43
CA ASN A 26 4.04 -20.06 -5.30
C ASN A 26 4.98 -18.87 -5.50
N ASN A 27 4.45 -17.67 -5.71
CA ASN A 27 5.22 -16.46 -5.92
C ASN A 27 5.75 -15.92 -4.58
N THR A 28 6.98 -15.42 -4.60
CA THR A 28 7.65 -14.87 -3.41
C THR A 28 7.61 -13.35 -3.38
N SER A 29 8.02 -12.74 -2.26
CA SER A 29 8.18 -11.29 -2.15
C SER A 29 9.22 -10.77 -3.13
N GLU A 30 10.24 -11.57 -3.42
CA GLU A 30 11.25 -11.25 -4.41
C GLU A 30 10.66 -11.25 -5.84
N ASP A 31 9.70 -12.14 -6.13
CA ASP A 31 8.97 -12.11 -7.40
C ASP A 31 8.08 -10.87 -7.50
N ALA A 32 7.39 -10.50 -6.43
CA ALA A 32 6.62 -9.27 -6.34
C ALA A 32 7.51 -8.03 -6.58
N PHE A 33 8.69 -8.00 -5.97
CA PHE A 33 9.66 -6.93 -6.17
C PHE A 33 10.15 -6.85 -7.63
N LEU A 34 10.52 -7.98 -8.24
CA LEU A 34 10.93 -8.00 -9.64
C LEU A 34 9.81 -7.54 -10.57
N LEU A 35 8.57 -7.85 -10.25
CA LEU A 35 7.41 -7.41 -11.03
C LEU A 35 7.27 -5.88 -11.03
N ILE A 36 7.49 -5.22 -9.90
CA ILE A 36 7.47 -3.75 -9.86
C ILE A 36 8.67 -3.12 -10.58
N LEU A 37 9.84 -3.79 -10.62
CA LEU A 37 11.02 -3.29 -11.34
C LEU A 37 10.92 -3.43 -12.85
N LYS A 38 10.12 -4.38 -13.34
CA LYS A 38 10.00 -4.65 -14.78
C LYS A 38 9.61 -3.38 -15.53
N ASP A 39 10.30 -3.10 -16.63
CA ASP A 39 10.09 -1.92 -17.51
C ASP A 39 10.30 -0.55 -16.82
N ILE A 40 10.81 -0.51 -15.59
CA ILE A 40 11.23 0.76 -14.97
C ILE A 40 12.51 1.24 -15.66
N LYS A 41 12.57 2.54 -15.97
CA LYS A 41 13.71 3.14 -16.66
C LYS A 41 15.00 3.00 -15.84
N LYS A 42 16.11 2.84 -16.56
CA LYS A 42 17.44 2.69 -15.94
C LYS A 42 17.79 3.85 -15.00
N GLU A 43 17.44 5.06 -15.41
CA GLU A 43 17.72 6.29 -14.62
C GLU A 43 17.01 6.28 -13.27
N ASP A 44 15.81 5.70 -13.22
CA ASP A 44 15.01 5.60 -11.99
C ASP A 44 15.53 4.51 -11.03
N LEU A 45 16.40 3.63 -11.51
CA LEU A 45 17.04 2.56 -10.74
C LEU A 45 18.53 2.81 -10.48
N SER A 46 19.07 3.99 -10.77
CA SER A 46 20.52 4.29 -10.71
C SER A 46 21.17 3.94 -9.38
N ASN A 47 20.51 4.19 -8.25
CA ASN A 47 21.01 3.84 -6.92
C ASN A 47 21.12 2.31 -6.72
N LEU A 48 20.09 1.56 -7.15
CA LEU A 48 20.09 0.10 -7.09
C LEU A 48 21.16 -0.49 -8.01
N ILE A 49 21.29 0.02 -9.24
CA ILE A 49 22.30 -0.38 -10.21
C ILE A 49 23.70 -0.21 -9.62
N THR A 50 23.98 0.93 -9.01
CA THR A 50 25.26 1.20 -8.34
C THR A 50 25.55 0.17 -7.23
N LEU A 51 24.56 -0.16 -6.40
CA LEU A 51 24.75 -1.18 -5.36
C LEU A 51 24.94 -2.59 -5.92
N ILE A 52 24.27 -2.92 -7.01
CA ILE A 52 24.46 -4.20 -7.73
C ILE A 52 25.93 -4.27 -8.20
N GLN A 53 26.44 -3.26 -8.90
CA GLN A 53 27.83 -3.21 -9.38
C GLN A 53 28.81 -3.42 -8.23
N GLN A 54 28.68 -2.63 -7.16
CA GLN A 54 29.56 -2.73 -5.98
C GLN A 54 29.53 -4.11 -5.32
N THR A 55 28.33 -4.69 -5.24
CA THR A 55 28.15 -6.02 -4.64
C THR A 55 28.76 -7.12 -5.50
N PHE A 56 28.60 -7.04 -6.82
CA PHE A 56 29.15 -8.02 -7.73
C PHE A 56 30.69 -7.98 -7.79
N ILE A 57 31.27 -6.78 -7.72
CA ILE A 57 32.73 -6.64 -7.57
C ILE A 57 33.18 -7.31 -6.26
N LYS A 58 32.55 -6.96 -5.14
CA LYS A 58 32.98 -7.41 -3.81
C LYS A 58 32.77 -8.91 -3.59
N LYS A 59 31.62 -9.46 -4.03
CA LYS A 59 31.20 -10.84 -3.71
C LYS A 59 31.67 -11.84 -4.74
N TYR A 60 31.72 -11.44 -6.02
CA TYR A 60 31.98 -12.35 -7.14
C TYR A 60 33.21 -11.97 -7.96
N ASN A 61 33.89 -10.88 -7.63
CA ASN A 61 35.00 -10.31 -8.41
C ASN A 61 34.64 -10.04 -9.89
N LEU A 62 33.36 -9.60 -10.11
CA LEU A 62 32.82 -9.30 -11.43
C LEU A 62 32.56 -7.80 -11.53
N ASN A 63 33.17 -7.17 -12.53
CA ASN A 63 32.96 -5.74 -12.81
C ASN A 63 31.89 -5.60 -13.89
N LEU A 64 30.65 -5.36 -13.46
CA LEU A 64 29.52 -5.15 -14.34
C LEU A 64 29.48 -3.69 -14.84
N THR A 65 29.15 -3.49 -16.10
CA THR A 65 28.70 -2.19 -16.62
C THR A 65 27.35 -1.80 -16.03
N GLU A 66 26.94 -0.55 -16.15
CA GLU A 66 25.60 -0.11 -15.75
C GLU A 66 24.50 -0.85 -16.51
N ASP A 67 24.69 -1.09 -17.81
CA ASP A 67 23.72 -1.80 -18.64
C ASP A 67 23.57 -3.26 -18.21
N GLU A 68 24.66 -3.96 -17.93
CA GLU A 68 24.63 -5.33 -17.42
C GLU A 68 23.95 -5.41 -16.04
N ALA A 69 24.21 -4.45 -15.16
CA ALA A 69 23.56 -4.38 -13.85
C ALA A 69 22.06 -4.07 -13.98
N TYR A 70 21.69 -3.19 -14.91
CA TYR A 70 20.30 -2.91 -15.23
C TYR A 70 19.60 -4.13 -15.83
N GLU A 71 20.22 -4.83 -16.78
CA GLU A 71 19.66 -6.06 -17.38
C GLU A 71 19.34 -7.12 -16.32
N ILE A 72 20.13 -7.22 -15.26
CA ILE A 72 19.82 -8.13 -14.15
C ILE A 72 18.48 -7.78 -13.51
N THR A 73 18.14 -6.50 -13.35
CA THR A 73 16.86 -6.07 -12.75
C THR A 73 15.65 -6.35 -13.67
N GLN A 74 15.88 -6.52 -14.96
CA GLN A 74 14.86 -6.73 -15.99
C GLN A 74 14.69 -8.20 -16.40
N ARG A 75 15.58 -9.07 -15.90
CA ARG A 75 15.70 -10.46 -16.39
C ARG A 75 14.64 -11.37 -15.79
N ASP A 76 13.94 -12.11 -16.65
CA ASP A 76 13.07 -13.20 -16.23
C ASP A 76 13.86 -14.45 -15.83
N GLY A 77 13.28 -15.28 -14.97
CA GLY A 77 13.85 -16.57 -14.61
C GLY A 77 15.13 -16.52 -13.77
N LEU A 78 15.35 -15.41 -13.05
CA LEU A 78 16.46 -15.33 -12.09
C LEU A 78 16.34 -16.41 -11.03
N LYS A 79 17.49 -16.99 -10.63
CA LYS A 79 17.56 -17.89 -9.48
C LYS A 79 17.16 -17.14 -8.20
N LEU A 80 16.54 -17.85 -7.27
CA LEU A 80 16.06 -17.29 -6.01
C LEU A 80 17.14 -16.51 -5.24
N GLU A 81 18.38 -16.99 -5.24
CA GLU A 81 19.49 -16.32 -4.57
C GLU A 81 19.78 -14.91 -5.12
N TYR A 82 19.61 -14.70 -6.43
CA TYR A 82 19.76 -13.38 -7.05
C TYR A 82 18.54 -12.50 -6.81
N LYS A 83 17.34 -13.07 -6.82
CA LYS A 83 16.11 -12.34 -6.49
C LYS A 83 16.20 -11.79 -5.05
N LYS A 84 16.58 -12.64 -4.08
CA LYS A 84 16.84 -12.24 -2.69
C LYS A 84 17.87 -11.12 -2.59
N LEU A 85 18.99 -11.28 -3.27
CA LEU A 85 20.02 -10.25 -3.29
C LEU A 85 19.49 -8.91 -3.80
N LEU A 86 18.70 -8.91 -4.87
CA LEU A 86 18.14 -7.67 -5.42
C LEU A 86 17.19 -6.99 -4.43
N LEU A 87 16.31 -7.74 -3.77
CA LEU A 87 15.41 -7.21 -2.77
C LEU A 87 16.17 -6.67 -1.54
N GLU A 88 17.20 -7.39 -1.06
CA GLU A 88 18.08 -6.92 0.01
C GLU A 88 18.79 -5.61 -0.36
N LEU A 89 19.29 -5.49 -1.58
CA LEU A 89 19.94 -4.26 -2.07
C LEU A 89 18.95 -3.11 -2.21
N ALA A 90 17.72 -3.38 -2.61
CA ALA A 90 16.66 -2.37 -2.68
C ALA A 90 16.31 -1.84 -1.28
N TYR A 91 16.15 -2.72 -0.30
CA TYR A 91 15.96 -2.31 1.10
C TYR A 91 17.16 -1.49 1.62
N LYS A 92 18.36 -1.90 1.27
CA LYS A 92 19.56 -1.12 1.62
C LYS A 92 19.58 0.26 0.98
N CYS A 93 19.10 0.42 -0.26
CA CYS A 93 18.92 1.73 -0.88
C CYS A 93 18.01 2.61 -0.03
N ILE A 94 16.79 2.16 0.25
CA ILE A 94 15.81 2.98 0.97
C ILE A 94 16.24 3.25 2.42
N ASP A 95 16.90 2.31 3.09
CA ASP A 95 17.42 2.50 4.45
C ASP A 95 18.55 3.54 4.50
N ASN A 96 19.28 3.73 3.40
CA ASN A 96 20.28 4.79 3.22
C ASN A 96 19.67 6.12 2.74
N GLY A 97 18.34 6.24 2.68
CA GLY A 97 17.65 7.43 2.20
C GLY A 97 17.74 7.62 0.68
N GLN A 98 18.10 6.57 -0.06
CA GLN A 98 18.17 6.60 -1.52
C GLN A 98 16.82 6.15 -2.11
N HIS A 99 16.23 6.98 -2.95
CA HIS A 99 14.95 6.69 -3.57
C HIS A 99 15.09 5.75 -4.78
N LEU A 100 14.07 4.92 -5.00
CA LEU A 100 13.90 4.07 -6.18
C LEU A 100 12.64 4.48 -6.93
N GLY A 101 12.73 4.66 -8.26
CA GLY A 101 11.58 4.98 -9.10
C GLY A 101 11.17 6.46 -9.06
N ASN A 102 12.14 7.36 -9.03
CA ASN A 102 11.91 8.81 -9.08
C ASN A 102 11.70 9.30 -10.52
N ASN A 103 10.87 10.36 -10.64
CA ASN A 103 10.71 11.15 -11.86
C ASN A 103 10.02 10.46 -13.05
N THR A 104 9.14 9.51 -12.81
CA THR A 104 8.24 9.06 -13.88
C THR A 104 7.35 10.20 -14.34
N ILE A 105 7.40 10.52 -15.63
CA ILE A 105 6.45 11.42 -16.27
C ILE A 105 5.32 10.55 -16.79
N LEU A 106 4.16 10.61 -16.14
CA LEU A 106 2.94 9.97 -16.60
C LEU A 106 1.89 11.07 -16.81
N ASP A 107 1.16 10.99 -17.91
CA ASP A 107 0.11 11.95 -18.28
C ASP A 107 0.58 13.43 -18.25
N GLY A 108 1.85 13.69 -18.60
CA GLY A 108 2.44 15.01 -18.61
C GLY A 108 2.73 15.62 -17.22
N LYS A 109 2.56 14.86 -16.16
CA LYS A 109 2.89 15.26 -14.78
C LYS A 109 4.15 14.54 -14.29
N ILE A 110 5.03 15.29 -13.64
CA ILE A 110 6.21 14.74 -12.98
C ILE A 110 5.78 14.25 -11.61
N ASN A 111 5.91 12.96 -11.35
CA ASN A 111 5.77 12.42 -10.01
C ASN A 111 7.11 12.57 -9.27
N THR A 112 7.10 13.33 -8.21
CA THR A 112 8.27 13.54 -7.35
C THR A 112 8.34 12.56 -6.18
N SER A 113 7.30 11.76 -5.96
CA SER A 113 7.30 10.71 -4.92
C SER A 113 7.68 9.37 -5.53
N SER A 114 8.55 8.66 -4.84
CA SER A 114 8.97 7.32 -5.25
C SER A 114 7.96 6.28 -4.75
N TRP A 115 7.03 5.89 -5.62
CA TRP A 115 6.06 4.85 -5.28
C TRP A 115 6.74 3.49 -5.01
N ILE A 116 7.88 3.18 -5.66
CA ILE A 116 8.63 1.94 -5.41
C ILE A 116 9.20 1.94 -3.99
N SER A 117 9.81 3.05 -3.56
CA SER A 117 10.32 3.17 -2.18
C SER A 117 9.19 3.07 -1.16
N HIS A 118 8.05 3.71 -1.41
CA HIS A 118 6.85 3.59 -0.59
C HIS A 118 6.37 2.13 -0.49
N SER A 119 6.21 1.44 -1.61
CA SER A 119 5.79 0.04 -1.65
C SER A 119 6.75 -0.91 -0.92
N LEU A 120 8.06 -0.62 -0.95
CA LEU A 120 9.04 -1.39 -0.19
C LEU A 120 8.90 -1.16 1.32
N PHE A 121 8.76 0.09 1.77
CA PHE A 121 8.52 0.38 3.19
C PHE A 121 7.22 -0.27 3.66
N GLU A 122 6.18 -0.22 2.84
CA GLU A 122 4.91 -0.83 3.16
C GLU A 122 4.99 -2.36 3.19
N GLY A 123 5.62 -2.99 2.21
CA GLY A 123 5.83 -4.44 2.21
C GLY A 123 6.56 -4.92 3.48
N ARG A 124 7.63 -4.21 3.88
CA ARG A 124 8.33 -4.48 5.13
C ARG A 124 7.42 -4.32 6.35
N LEU A 125 6.65 -3.24 6.41
CA LEU A 125 5.75 -2.97 7.52
C LEU A 125 4.63 -3.99 7.61
N CYS A 126 4.01 -4.35 6.48
CA CYS A 126 3.01 -5.42 6.40
C CYS A 126 3.56 -6.75 6.94
N SER A 127 4.79 -7.13 6.55
CA SER A 127 5.46 -8.33 7.02
C SER A 127 5.65 -8.32 8.55
N GLN A 128 6.11 -7.19 9.10
CA GLN A 128 6.34 -7.04 10.53
C GLN A 128 5.04 -7.09 11.34
N LEU A 129 3.99 -6.40 10.88
CA LEU A 129 2.69 -6.40 11.54
C LEU A 129 2.02 -7.78 11.47
N ALA A 130 2.11 -8.46 10.32
CA ALA A 130 1.59 -9.81 10.13
C ALA A 130 2.27 -10.82 11.06
N LEU A 131 3.60 -10.76 11.19
CA LEU A 131 4.33 -11.62 12.13
C LEU A 131 3.86 -11.42 13.56
N LYS A 132 3.60 -10.18 13.99
CA LYS A 132 3.07 -9.86 15.33
C LYS A 132 1.63 -10.37 15.51
N ASP A 133 0.85 -10.39 14.47
CA ASP A 133 -0.53 -10.89 14.47
C ASP A 133 -0.64 -12.42 14.30
N GLY A 134 0.48 -13.09 14.09
CA GLY A 134 0.52 -14.55 13.89
C GLY A 134 0.11 -14.99 12.48
N LEU A 135 0.14 -14.07 11.52
CA LEU A 135 -0.13 -14.31 10.11
C LEU A 135 1.17 -14.64 9.34
N ASN A 136 1.01 -15.07 8.09
CA ASN A 136 2.16 -15.32 7.22
C ASN A 136 2.81 -13.99 6.79
N PRO A 137 4.04 -13.67 7.23
CA PRO A 137 4.71 -12.42 6.90
C PRO A 137 5.08 -12.29 5.42
N GLU A 138 5.36 -13.40 4.75
CA GLU A 138 5.66 -13.44 3.32
C GLU A 138 4.46 -13.01 2.47
N THR A 139 3.27 -13.53 2.81
CA THR A 139 2.02 -13.12 2.17
C THR A 139 1.75 -11.63 2.35
N ALA A 140 1.90 -11.13 3.57
CA ALA A 140 1.70 -9.71 3.87
C ALA A 140 2.72 -8.82 3.14
N GLN A 141 3.97 -9.25 3.04
CA GLN A 141 5.02 -8.52 2.32
C GLN A 141 4.68 -8.37 0.83
N LYS A 142 4.25 -9.46 0.18
CA LYS A 142 3.83 -9.42 -1.24
C LYS A 142 2.68 -8.44 -1.47
N ILE A 143 1.67 -8.50 -0.61
CA ILE A 143 0.51 -7.62 -0.64
C ILE A 143 0.98 -6.15 -0.53
N GLY A 144 1.80 -5.82 0.44
CA GLY A 144 2.33 -4.47 0.62
C GLY A 144 3.23 -4.01 -0.53
N ILE A 145 4.05 -4.88 -1.12
CA ILE A 145 4.86 -4.53 -2.28
C ILE A 145 3.99 -4.20 -3.50
N LEU A 146 2.87 -4.89 -3.69
CA LEU A 146 2.05 -4.80 -4.91
C LEU A 146 0.80 -3.92 -4.80
N HIS A 147 0.44 -3.40 -3.60
CA HIS A 147 -0.80 -2.64 -3.41
C HIS A 147 -0.93 -1.45 -4.37
N ASP A 148 0.15 -0.79 -4.66
CA ASP A 148 0.24 0.40 -5.52
C ASP A 148 0.76 0.07 -6.95
N TYR A 149 0.69 -1.20 -7.39
CA TYR A 149 1.22 -1.64 -8.69
C TYR A 149 0.69 -0.82 -9.88
N GLY A 150 -0.53 -0.33 -9.80
CA GLY A 150 -1.11 0.52 -10.84
C GLY A 150 -0.40 1.87 -10.99
N ARG A 151 0.38 2.33 -9.99
CA ARG A 151 1.22 3.54 -10.09
C ARG A 151 2.27 3.47 -11.20
N LYS A 152 2.61 2.28 -11.62
CA LYS A 152 3.45 2.05 -12.79
C LYS A 152 2.85 2.59 -14.08
N TYR A 153 1.52 2.68 -14.15
CA TYR A 153 0.77 3.04 -15.35
C TYR A 153 0.08 4.40 -15.25
N THR A 154 -0.34 4.79 -14.04
CA THR A 154 -1.03 6.07 -13.81
C THR A 154 -0.76 6.59 -12.40
N HIS A 155 -0.72 7.93 -12.26
CA HIS A 155 -0.62 8.59 -10.94
C HIS A 155 -1.97 9.07 -10.42
N SER A 156 -3.05 8.83 -11.17
CA SER A 156 -4.41 9.14 -10.74
C SER A 156 -4.92 8.13 -9.71
N PHE A 157 -6.08 8.37 -9.15
CA PHE A 157 -6.74 7.41 -8.27
C PHE A 157 -7.11 6.11 -9.00
N GLU A 158 -7.20 6.13 -10.32
CA GLU A 158 -7.43 4.93 -11.15
C GLU A 158 -6.36 3.85 -10.97
N HIS A 159 -5.21 4.17 -10.32
CA HIS A 159 -4.17 3.17 -10.05
C HIS A 159 -4.71 1.94 -9.31
N VAL A 160 -5.72 2.10 -8.46
CA VAL A 160 -6.33 0.97 -7.72
C VAL A 160 -6.94 -0.06 -8.66
N ILE A 161 -7.65 0.40 -9.70
CA ILE A 161 -8.27 -0.50 -10.70
C ILE A 161 -7.26 -0.99 -11.71
N VAL A 162 -6.41 -0.12 -12.20
CA VAL A 162 -5.36 -0.51 -13.15
C VAL A 162 -4.45 -1.56 -12.52
N GLY A 163 -4.08 -1.40 -11.25
CA GLY A 163 -3.33 -2.39 -10.49
C GLY A 163 -4.06 -3.72 -10.39
N PHE A 164 -5.33 -3.68 -9.99
CA PHE A 164 -6.17 -4.86 -9.91
C PHE A 164 -6.23 -5.63 -11.24
N GLU A 165 -6.59 -4.97 -12.34
CA GLU A 165 -6.71 -5.60 -13.66
C GLU A 165 -5.40 -6.22 -14.12
N LYS A 166 -4.30 -5.48 -13.97
CA LYS A 166 -2.97 -5.95 -14.39
C LYS A 166 -2.48 -7.15 -13.58
N LEU A 167 -2.72 -7.16 -12.27
CA LEU A 167 -2.32 -8.27 -11.41
C LEU A 167 -3.19 -9.51 -11.63
N ILE A 168 -4.49 -9.34 -11.90
CA ILE A 168 -5.37 -10.46 -12.31
C ILE A 168 -4.86 -11.11 -13.60
N ASP A 169 -4.54 -10.30 -14.63
CA ASP A 169 -4.02 -10.81 -15.90
C ASP A 169 -2.71 -11.59 -15.73
N LEU A 170 -1.93 -11.26 -14.71
CA LEU A 170 -0.67 -11.93 -14.36
C LEU A 170 -0.84 -13.11 -13.38
N GLY A 171 -2.06 -13.38 -12.90
CA GLY A 171 -2.35 -14.46 -11.96
C GLY A 171 -2.03 -14.15 -10.49
N TRP A 172 -1.84 -12.87 -10.13
CA TRP A 172 -1.61 -12.40 -8.76
C TRP A 172 -2.93 -12.00 -8.09
N ASN A 173 -3.85 -12.96 -7.95
CA ASN A 173 -5.23 -12.69 -7.60
C ASN A 173 -5.41 -12.08 -6.20
N ALA A 174 -4.66 -12.53 -5.21
CA ALA A 174 -4.75 -12.02 -3.84
C ALA A 174 -4.19 -10.59 -3.75
N GLU A 175 -3.04 -10.38 -4.38
CA GLU A 175 -2.37 -9.08 -4.42
C GLU A 175 -3.16 -8.07 -5.26
N ALA A 176 -3.89 -8.54 -6.28
CA ALA A 176 -4.80 -7.71 -7.06
C ALA A 176 -5.92 -7.11 -6.18
N ILE A 177 -6.50 -7.90 -5.28
CA ILE A 177 -7.52 -7.41 -4.34
C ILE A 177 -6.94 -6.31 -3.45
N ALA A 178 -5.69 -6.44 -3.02
CA ALA A 178 -5.02 -5.43 -2.22
C ALA A 178 -5.00 -4.05 -2.90
N CYS A 179 -4.88 -4.01 -4.24
CA CYS A 179 -4.99 -2.76 -4.98
C CYS A 179 -6.35 -2.06 -4.78
N LEU A 180 -7.44 -2.81 -4.60
CA LEU A 180 -8.76 -2.25 -4.38
C LEU A 180 -9.01 -1.88 -2.91
N THR A 181 -8.45 -2.64 -1.96
CA THR A 181 -8.81 -2.52 -0.53
C THR A 181 -7.95 -1.54 0.25
N HIS A 182 -6.69 -1.29 -0.18
CA HIS A 182 -5.72 -0.52 0.61
C HIS A 182 -6.18 0.91 0.95
N SER A 183 -6.90 1.56 0.06
CA SER A 183 -7.33 2.96 0.24
C SER A 183 -8.65 3.12 1.00
N PHE A 184 -9.31 2.03 1.42
CA PHE A 184 -10.65 2.07 2.00
C PHE A 184 -10.70 1.29 3.31
N VAL A 185 -11.02 1.98 4.40
CA VAL A 185 -11.25 1.35 5.70
C VAL A 185 -12.67 0.79 5.74
N ASN A 186 -12.81 -0.49 6.10
CA ASN A 186 -14.10 -1.16 6.23
C ASN A 186 -15.01 -1.02 5.00
N GLY A 187 -14.41 -1.02 3.81
CA GLY A 187 -15.12 -1.00 2.56
C GLY A 187 -15.29 0.39 1.96
N ASN A 188 -16.46 0.83 1.72
CA ASN A 188 -16.80 1.73 0.68
C ASN A 188 -17.08 3.19 1.07
N ARG A 189 -17.31 3.50 2.33
CA ARG A 189 -17.85 4.83 2.70
C ARG A 189 -16.92 5.99 2.35
N CYS A 190 -15.61 5.76 2.37
CA CYS A 190 -14.65 6.77 1.95
C CYS A 190 -14.65 7.01 0.44
N ALA A 191 -15.13 6.04 -0.34
CA ALA A 191 -15.18 6.10 -1.80
C ALA A 191 -16.48 6.72 -2.33
N ASN A 192 -17.55 6.73 -1.55
CA ASN A 192 -18.90 6.96 -2.06
C ASN A 192 -19.37 8.39 -2.02
N ASN A 193 -18.67 9.31 -1.40
CA ASN A 193 -19.16 10.67 -1.15
C ASN A 193 -20.56 10.70 -0.50
N GLU A 194 -20.95 9.64 0.20
CA GLU A 194 -22.23 9.58 0.86
C GLU A 194 -22.14 10.16 2.27
N PRO A 195 -23.17 10.91 2.71
CA PRO A 195 -23.23 11.34 4.10
C PRO A 195 -23.34 10.11 5.00
N ALA A 196 -22.67 10.12 6.13
CA ALA A 196 -22.91 9.15 7.18
C ALA A 196 -24.37 9.21 7.64
N GLU A 197 -24.90 8.12 8.22
CA GLU A 197 -26.31 7.98 8.62
C GLU A 197 -26.85 9.15 9.44
N ASP A 198 -26.00 9.86 10.16
CA ASP A 198 -26.30 11.02 10.97
C ASP A 198 -26.07 12.36 10.26
N GLY A 199 -25.83 12.36 8.96
CA GLY A 199 -25.55 13.53 8.14
C GLY A 199 -24.11 14.03 8.24
N PHE A 200 -23.20 13.28 8.81
CA PHE A 200 -21.76 13.54 8.69
C PHE A 200 -21.32 13.15 7.28
N TYR A 201 -20.83 14.11 6.55
CA TYR A 201 -20.41 13.91 5.18
C TYR A 201 -18.99 13.33 5.13
N VAL A 202 -18.82 12.23 4.39
CA VAL A 202 -17.53 11.65 4.10
C VAL A 202 -17.29 11.74 2.61
N ASP A 203 -16.40 12.60 2.24
CA ASP A 203 -16.00 12.81 0.86
C ASP A 203 -14.57 12.31 0.67
N ASP A 204 -14.39 11.39 -0.24
CA ASP A 204 -13.08 11.12 -0.82
C ASP A 204 -12.77 12.10 -1.95
N ALA A 205 -13.59 13.13 -2.04
CA ALA A 205 -13.53 14.14 -3.03
C ALA A 205 -12.26 14.94 -2.97
N GLY A 206 -11.38 14.68 -3.18
CA GLY A 206 -10.22 15.42 -3.61
C GLY A 206 -9.80 14.90 -4.97
N SER A 207 -10.49 13.92 -5.46
CA SER A 207 -10.20 13.31 -6.73
C SER A 207 -11.27 13.70 -7.76
N PRO A 208 -11.02 14.69 -8.62
CA PRO A 208 -11.92 15.01 -9.72
C PRO A 208 -12.25 13.81 -10.61
N GLN A 209 -11.45 12.76 -10.50
CA GLN A 209 -11.58 11.54 -11.30
C GLN A 209 -12.80 10.68 -10.91
N TRP A 210 -13.38 10.89 -9.74
CA TRP A 210 -14.59 10.21 -9.33
C TRP A 210 -15.87 10.80 -9.93
N GLU A 211 -15.81 11.95 -10.52
CA GLU A 211 -16.96 12.59 -11.14
C GLU A 211 -17.42 11.89 -12.43
N GLU A 212 -16.54 11.11 -13.06
CA GLU A 212 -16.85 10.39 -14.30
C GLU A 212 -17.03 8.87 -14.09
N ASN A 213 -17.74 8.43 -13.16
CA ASN A 213 -18.56 7.59 -12.95
C ASN A 213 -18.79 6.12 -12.97
N THR A 214 -18.44 5.28 -13.84
CA THR A 214 -18.59 3.81 -13.90
C THR A 214 -17.61 3.06 -13.01
N VAL A 215 -16.40 3.56 -12.93
CA VAL A 215 -15.31 2.97 -12.13
C VAL A 215 -15.61 3.02 -10.64
N LYS A 216 -16.14 4.15 -10.17
CA LYS A 216 -16.54 4.32 -8.77
C LYS A 216 -17.63 3.32 -8.37
N ASP A 217 -18.65 3.19 -9.21
CA ASP A 217 -19.77 2.29 -8.93
C ASP A 217 -19.33 0.83 -8.86
N ASP A 218 -18.39 0.41 -9.72
CA ASP A 218 -17.87 -0.95 -9.73
C ASP A 218 -17.02 -1.24 -8.49
N ILE A 219 -16.15 -0.31 -8.07
CA ILE A 219 -15.39 -0.44 -6.81
C ILE A 219 -16.36 -0.49 -5.63
N THR A 220 -17.31 0.43 -5.58
CA THR A 220 -18.30 0.49 -4.51
C THR A 220 -19.04 -0.83 -4.38
N LYS A 221 -19.59 -1.36 -5.47
CA LYS A 221 -20.28 -2.64 -5.47
C LYS A 221 -19.40 -3.81 -5.04
N PHE A 222 -18.12 -3.78 -5.41
CA PHE A 222 -17.18 -4.78 -4.95
C PHE A 222 -16.98 -4.68 -3.43
N LEU A 223 -16.63 -3.50 -2.93
CA LEU A 223 -16.32 -3.26 -1.53
C LEU A 223 -17.52 -3.49 -0.60
N GLU A 224 -18.74 -3.21 -1.06
CA GLU A 224 -19.99 -3.51 -0.35
C GLU A 224 -20.20 -5.00 -0.07
N ASN A 225 -19.69 -5.85 -0.96
CA ASN A 225 -19.85 -7.30 -0.86
C ASN A 225 -18.58 -8.02 -0.40
N TYR A 226 -17.45 -7.33 -0.32
CA TYR A 226 -16.17 -7.89 0.10
C TYR A 226 -16.05 -7.88 1.62
N GLN A 227 -15.62 -9.01 2.16
CA GLN A 227 -15.32 -9.12 3.59
C GLN A 227 -13.83 -8.91 3.81
N TYR A 228 -13.49 -7.78 4.43
CA TYR A 228 -12.12 -7.46 4.80
C TYR A 228 -11.57 -8.52 5.74
N ASN A 229 -10.38 -8.99 5.42
CA ASN A 229 -9.65 -9.93 6.25
C ASN A 229 -8.48 -9.23 6.97
N GLU A 230 -7.73 -9.98 7.76
CA GLU A 230 -6.63 -9.41 8.55
C GLU A 230 -5.49 -8.86 7.69
N TYR A 231 -5.24 -9.39 6.49
CA TYR A 231 -4.23 -8.83 5.58
C TYR A 231 -4.67 -7.48 5.03
N ASP A 232 -5.96 -7.29 4.72
CA ASP A 232 -6.49 -5.98 4.30
C ASP A 232 -6.37 -4.96 5.43
N ASN A 233 -6.62 -5.39 6.68
CA ASN A 233 -6.48 -4.54 7.85
C ASN A 233 -5.03 -4.09 8.07
N ILE A 234 -4.09 -5.03 7.98
CA ILE A 234 -2.65 -4.74 8.09
C ILE A 234 -2.21 -3.81 6.96
N LEU A 235 -2.65 -4.06 5.74
CA LEU A 235 -2.33 -3.24 4.58
C LEU A 235 -2.79 -1.79 4.76
N THR A 236 -4.04 -1.58 5.17
CA THR A 236 -4.56 -0.24 5.43
C THR A 236 -3.77 0.50 6.52
N ILE A 237 -3.36 -0.22 7.58
CA ILE A 237 -2.53 0.35 8.64
C ILE A 237 -1.15 0.72 8.09
N ALA A 238 -0.55 -0.17 7.30
CA ALA A 238 0.78 0.00 6.75
C ALA A 238 0.84 1.17 5.75
N ASP A 239 -0.13 1.29 4.84
CA ASP A 239 -0.19 2.39 3.87
C ASP A 239 -0.28 3.76 4.57
N LEU A 240 -1.02 3.83 5.67
CA LEU A 240 -1.12 5.05 6.48
C LEU A 240 0.07 5.25 7.46
N MET A 241 1.13 4.49 7.32
CA MET A 241 2.40 4.69 8.03
C MET A 241 3.59 4.79 7.06
N ALA A 242 3.54 4.12 5.93
CA ALA A 242 4.62 4.13 4.95
C ALA A 242 4.66 5.44 4.16
N THR A 243 5.86 5.97 3.94
CA THR A 243 6.14 7.06 3.00
C THR A 243 7.24 6.62 2.04
N ASP A 244 7.55 7.42 1.05
CA ASP A 244 8.72 7.20 0.19
C ASP A 244 10.07 7.45 0.90
N LYS A 245 10.03 7.98 2.13
CA LYS A 245 11.21 8.36 2.93
C LYS A 245 11.37 7.54 4.21
N GLY A 246 10.38 6.72 4.55
CA GLY A 246 10.41 5.93 5.77
C GLY A 246 9.02 5.73 6.38
N ILE A 247 9.02 5.26 7.62
CA ILE A 247 7.81 4.96 8.38
C ILE A 247 7.54 6.09 9.36
N VAL A 248 6.33 6.60 9.36
CA VAL A 248 5.84 7.70 10.22
C VAL A 248 4.63 7.26 11.04
N SER A 249 4.19 8.08 11.98
CA SER A 249 2.92 7.81 12.66
C SER A 249 1.73 7.93 11.70
N PRO A 250 0.65 7.16 11.90
CA PRO A 250 -0.57 7.32 11.10
C PRO A 250 -1.12 8.75 11.12
N PHE A 251 -1.02 9.44 12.24
CA PHE A 251 -1.44 10.83 12.36
C PHE A 251 -0.63 11.76 11.45
N ASP A 252 0.70 11.67 11.51
CA ASP A 252 1.58 12.50 10.68
C ASP A 252 1.37 12.21 9.19
N ARG A 253 1.10 10.95 8.83
CA ARG A 253 0.82 10.56 7.44
C ARG A 253 -0.47 11.17 6.92
N ILE A 254 -1.55 11.13 7.70
CA ILE A 254 -2.83 11.73 7.30
C ILE A 254 -2.71 13.25 7.20
N GLU A 255 -2.00 13.90 8.11
CA GLU A 255 -1.75 15.35 8.03
C GLU A 255 -0.93 15.73 6.78
N ASP A 256 0.10 14.94 6.45
CA ASP A 256 0.88 15.12 5.21
C ASP A 256 0.00 14.98 3.97
N ILE A 257 -0.80 13.93 3.89
CA ILE A 257 -1.72 13.70 2.76
C ILE A 257 -2.72 14.86 2.64
N ALA A 258 -3.34 15.25 3.73
CA ALA A 258 -4.32 16.36 3.75
C ALA A 258 -3.69 17.67 3.28
N THR A 259 -2.48 17.97 3.74
CA THR A 259 -1.74 19.18 3.36
C THR A 259 -1.37 19.18 1.88
N ARG A 260 -0.78 18.09 1.39
CA ARG A 260 -0.32 17.97 -0.01
C ARG A 260 -1.49 18.00 -1.01
N LYS A 261 -2.59 17.35 -0.67
CA LYS A 261 -3.78 17.26 -1.53
C LYS A 261 -4.80 18.39 -1.26
N LYS A 262 -4.52 19.29 -0.31
CA LYS A 262 -5.44 20.36 0.11
C LYS A 262 -6.82 19.84 0.50
N LEU A 263 -6.87 18.72 1.18
CA LEU A 263 -8.11 18.06 1.57
C LEU A 263 -8.71 18.72 2.81
N ASP A 264 -10.04 18.86 2.83
CA ASP A 264 -10.74 19.24 4.05
C ASP A 264 -10.87 18.01 4.95
N VAL A 265 -10.17 18.03 6.09
CA VAL A 265 -10.19 16.94 7.08
C VAL A 265 -11.60 16.70 7.63
N LYS A 266 -12.49 17.72 7.62
CA LYS A 266 -13.89 17.53 8.05
C LYS A 266 -14.61 16.46 7.24
N ASN A 267 -14.33 16.42 5.95
CA ASN A 267 -14.92 15.44 5.04
C ASN A 267 -14.37 14.02 5.25
N ARG A 268 -13.38 13.85 6.12
CA ARG A 268 -12.77 12.56 6.44
C ARG A 268 -12.99 12.11 7.88
N ALA A 269 -13.85 12.80 8.62
CA ALA A 269 -14.12 12.49 10.02
C ALA A 269 -14.55 11.03 10.23
N TYR A 270 -15.37 10.50 9.33
CA TYR A 270 -15.79 9.11 9.37
C TYR A 270 -14.61 8.15 9.18
N PHE A 271 -13.82 8.35 8.12
CA PHE A 271 -12.62 7.54 7.86
C PHE A 271 -11.66 7.55 9.05
N ILE A 272 -11.39 8.74 9.62
CA ILE A 272 -10.48 8.89 10.75
C ILE A 272 -11.02 8.16 11.98
N ALA A 273 -12.32 8.25 12.24
CA ALA A 273 -12.95 7.54 13.36
C ALA A 273 -12.83 6.01 13.19
N GLU A 274 -13.22 5.48 12.03
CA GLU A 274 -13.12 4.06 11.72
C GLU A 274 -11.67 3.56 11.78
N PHE A 275 -10.74 4.33 11.22
CA PHE A 275 -9.32 3.98 11.25
C PHE A 275 -8.75 4.00 12.68
N THR A 276 -9.18 4.97 13.52
CA THR A 276 -8.81 5.03 14.94
C THR A 276 -9.26 3.76 15.67
N ASN A 277 -10.50 3.33 15.42
CA ASN A 277 -11.03 2.11 16.02
C ASN A 277 -10.24 0.87 15.56
N LYS A 278 -9.89 0.80 14.29
CA LYS A 278 -9.07 -0.27 13.71
C LYS A 278 -7.68 -0.34 14.35
N LEU A 279 -7.02 0.81 14.55
CA LEU A 279 -5.74 0.86 15.27
C LEU A 279 -5.86 0.37 16.71
N ASN A 280 -6.91 0.79 17.43
CA ASN A 280 -7.16 0.33 18.79
C ASN A 280 -7.40 -1.18 18.86
N GLU A 281 -8.19 -1.72 17.96
CA GLU A 281 -8.45 -3.15 17.86
C GLU A 281 -7.16 -3.93 17.62
N PHE A 282 -6.37 -3.50 16.63
CA PHE A 282 -5.09 -4.13 16.32
C PHE A 282 -4.12 -4.07 17.49
N MET A 283 -3.96 -2.91 18.15
CA MET A 283 -3.12 -2.77 19.34
C MET A 283 -3.58 -3.71 20.47
N GLY A 284 -4.88 -3.78 20.67
CA GLY A 284 -5.44 -4.65 21.67
C GLY A 284 -5.15 -6.13 21.41
N LYS A 285 -5.20 -6.56 20.14
CA LYS A 285 -4.93 -7.93 19.71
C LYS A 285 -3.44 -8.26 19.81
N VAL A 286 -2.60 -7.41 19.25
CA VAL A 286 -1.18 -7.70 19.00
C VAL A 286 -0.27 -7.30 20.16
N TYR A 287 -0.48 -6.12 20.72
CA TYR A 287 0.39 -5.59 21.78
C TYR A 287 -0.16 -5.81 23.19
N LYS A 288 -1.37 -6.40 23.31
CA LYS A 288 -2.06 -6.64 24.59
C LYS A 288 -2.19 -5.36 25.42
N ASN A 289 -2.34 -4.24 24.76
CA ASN A 289 -2.48 -2.94 25.38
C ASN A 289 -3.90 -2.83 26.01
N ASN A 290 -3.99 -2.32 27.24
CA ASN A 290 -5.26 -2.21 27.98
C ASN A 290 -6.22 -1.15 27.43
N SER A 291 -5.87 -0.41 26.37
CA SER A 291 -6.78 0.49 25.64
C SER A 291 -8.00 -0.22 25.03
N LYS A 292 -8.04 -1.55 25.09
CA LYS A 292 -9.17 -2.41 24.66
C LYS A 292 -10.56 -2.04 25.21
N ASN A 293 -10.61 -1.31 26.31
CA ASN A 293 -11.86 -1.01 27.02
C ASN A 293 -12.40 0.39 26.68
N GLU A 294 -11.78 1.10 25.76
CA GLU A 294 -12.30 2.39 25.33
C GLU A 294 -13.41 2.20 24.31
N GLU A 295 -14.56 2.85 24.55
CA GLU A 295 -15.67 2.87 23.59
C GLU A 295 -15.20 3.33 22.22
N PRO A 296 -15.60 2.62 21.15
CA PRO A 296 -15.28 3.04 19.79
C PRO A 296 -15.74 4.46 19.52
N ILE A 297 -14.90 5.26 18.89
CA ILE A 297 -15.30 6.60 18.48
C ILE A 297 -16.14 6.51 17.21
N LYS A 298 -17.23 7.28 17.15
CA LYS A 298 -18.09 7.39 15.98
C LYS A 298 -18.13 8.83 15.51
N ALA A 299 -18.04 9.02 14.20
CA ALA A 299 -18.26 10.33 13.58
C ALA A 299 -19.77 10.61 13.53
N THR A 300 -20.29 11.22 14.57
CA THR A 300 -21.70 11.61 14.69
C THR A 300 -21.82 13.12 14.87
N LYS A 301 -23.04 13.67 14.76
CA LYS A 301 -23.29 15.10 14.96
C LYS A 301 -22.90 15.60 16.36
N ASP A 302 -22.91 14.70 17.32
CA ASP A 302 -22.62 15.02 18.73
C ASP A 302 -21.12 14.98 19.06
N VAL A 303 -20.30 14.44 18.14
CA VAL A 303 -18.85 14.31 18.29
C VAL A 303 -18.16 15.31 17.38
N SER A 304 -17.46 16.28 17.97
CA SER A 304 -16.73 17.27 17.18
C SER A 304 -15.54 16.65 16.44
N LEU A 305 -15.18 17.23 15.29
CA LEU A 305 -13.96 16.86 14.57
C LEU A 305 -12.72 16.95 15.48
N GLU A 306 -12.66 17.96 16.35
CA GLU A 306 -11.56 18.12 17.30
C GLU A 306 -11.44 16.91 18.26
N GLN A 307 -12.56 16.38 18.72
CA GLN A 307 -12.57 15.17 19.56
C GLN A 307 -12.08 13.95 18.80
N ILE A 308 -12.53 13.78 17.54
CA ILE A 308 -12.08 12.68 16.67
C ILE A 308 -10.57 12.81 16.44
N MET A 309 -10.07 13.97 16.04
CA MET A 309 -8.66 14.20 15.76
C MET A 309 -7.78 14.04 17.00
N LYS A 310 -8.24 14.49 18.16
CA LYS A 310 -7.52 14.31 19.43
C LYS A 310 -7.41 12.83 19.79
N LYS A 311 -8.51 12.08 19.67
CA LYS A 311 -8.51 10.64 19.92
C LYS A 311 -7.60 9.92 18.94
N PHE A 312 -7.72 10.23 17.65
CA PHE A 312 -6.87 9.66 16.61
C PHE A 312 -5.39 9.92 16.89
N LYS A 313 -5.03 11.16 17.23
CA LYS A 313 -3.63 11.47 17.56
C LYS A 313 -3.11 10.63 18.72
N THR A 314 -3.89 10.52 19.80
CA THR A 314 -3.51 9.71 20.97
C THR A 314 -3.27 8.26 20.57
N VAL A 315 -4.23 7.63 19.89
CA VAL A 315 -4.14 6.23 19.47
C VAL A 315 -2.99 6.00 18.49
N SER A 316 -2.81 6.92 17.55
CA SER A 316 -1.73 6.89 16.57
C SER A 316 -0.35 6.96 17.23
N ASP A 317 -0.17 7.89 18.18
CA ASP A 317 1.09 8.04 18.90
C ASP A 317 1.41 6.79 19.74
N GLU A 318 0.42 6.24 20.45
CA GLU A 318 0.56 5.00 21.23
C GLU A 318 0.92 3.82 20.32
N PHE A 319 0.21 3.67 19.19
CA PHE A 319 0.48 2.62 18.24
C PHE A 319 1.92 2.72 17.68
N PHE A 320 2.34 3.91 17.31
CA PHE A 320 3.66 4.13 16.75
C PHE A 320 4.79 3.89 17.75
N GLU A 321 4.59 4.25 19.03
CA GLU A 321 5.54 3.92 20.09
C GLU A 321 5.63 2.41 20.35
N GLU A 322 4.50 1.70 20.36
CA GLU A 322 4.46 0.24 20.48
C GLU A 322 5.18 -0.43 19.30
N TYR A 323 4.94 0.06 18.08
CA TYR A 323 5.61 -0.42 16.89
C TYR A 323 7.15 -0.21 17.00
N LYS A 324 7.61 0.98 17.38
CA LYS A 324 9.06 1.29 17.50
C LYS A 324 9.75 0.48 18.58
N THR A 325 9.08 0.24 19.70
CA THR A 325 9.69 -0.45 20.85
C THR A 325 9.63 -1.96 20.75
N LYS A 326 8.56 -2.50 20.18
CA LYS A 326 8.30 -3.94 20.08
C LYS A 326 8.41 -4.48 18.66
N GLY A 327 8.65 -3.61 17.66
CA GLY A 327 8.92 -4.00 16.30
C GLY A 327 10.27 -4.72 16.21
N ASP A 328 10.30 -5.92 15.61
CA ASP A 328 11.55 -6.59 15.29
C ASP A 328 12.29 -5.82 14.19
N ARG A 329 13.36 -5.13 14.58
CA ARG A 329 14.23 -4.41 13.63
C ARG A 329 15.06 -5.35 12.75
N ASN A 330 15.03 -6.65 12.99
CA ASN A 330 15.94 -7.65 12.43
C ASN A 330 15.25 -8.64 11.47
N ILE A 331 14.14 -8.29 10.84
CA ILE A 331 13.44 -9.21 9.91
C ILE A 331 14.04 -9.23 8.50
N PHE A 332 15.15 -8.51 8.30
CA PHE A 332 15.93 -8.60 7.03
C PHE A 332 17.42 -8.55 7.27
#